data_cc1fa7ee39ed8493182e9c0a6baef023
#
_entry.id   cc1fa7ee39ed8493182e9c0a6baef023
#
_cell.length_a   1.000
_cell.length_b   1.000
_cell.length_c   1.000
_cell.angle_alpha   90.00
_cell.angle_beta   90.00
_cell.angle_gamma   90.00
#
_symmetry.space_group_name_H-M   'P 1'
#
loop_
_entity.id
_entity.type
_entity.pdbx_description
1 polymer ?
#
loop_
_entity_poly.entity_id
_entity_poly.type
_entity_poly.pdbx_seq_one_letter_code
_entity_poly.pdbx_strand_id
1 'polypeptide(L)'
;MITLGIESSAHTLGIGIVEDSKVLADKRASKIGKGIIPREVAKNHEENFLNTLEEALDEARISIKDVDVFAYTKGPGIGRCLYVGALCAITLATELKKPVVGVNHALAHIEITRHFAKAKDPLVLYISGGNSQILIKENKHYRVIGETLDIGLGNLLDSFARELKLKKAWGSELEKIAKKGKYIQMPYTVKGMDFTFTGLLTHAKKLIGKEKTENIAYSLMETSFSMVVEATERALALTGKKILIACGGVAQNKRIQEMLKKMAKEHNAKFYTTKKYNADNGVMIALTGEKMFKTKTKSKIGIKQRYRIEEAEVNW
;
A
#
# COMPACT_ATOMS: atom_id res chain seq x y z
N MET A 1 6.72 21.26 13.57
CA MET A 1 5.69 20.38 14.18
C MET A 1 6.10 18.95 13.95
N ILE A 2 6.29 18.23 15.04
CA ILE A 2 6.73 16.82 15.02
C ILE A 2 5.51 15.91 15.10
N THR A 3 5.38 15.02 14.13
CA THR A 3 4.27 14.05 14.06
C THR A 3 4.83 12.63 14.09
N LEU A 4 4.32 11.80 15.01
CA LEU A 4 4.63 10.39 15.12
C LEU A 4 3.48 9.58 14.51
N GLY A 5 3.77 8.71 13.53
CA GLY A 5 2.81 7.85 12.86
C GLY A 5 3.02 6.37 13.17
N ILE A 6 1.93 5.67 13.48
CA ILE A 6 1.91 4.23 13.76
C ILE A 6 1.13 3.51 12.66
N GLU A 7 1.83 2.74 11.84
CA GLU A 7 1.25 1.81 10.87
C GLU A 7 1.08 0.43 11.50
N SER A 8 -0.13 -0.12 11.40
CA SER A 8 -0.45 -1.45 11.96
C SER A 8 -1.59 -2.16 11.21
N SER A 9 -1.78 -1.87 9.93
CA SER A 9 -2.92 -2.43 9.18
C SER A 9 -2.86 -3.95 8.96
N ALA A 10 -1.64 -4.49 8.79
CA ALA A 10 -1.41 -5.89 8.46
C ALA A 10 -0.16 -6.45 9.16
N HIS A 11 0.74 -7.14 8.43
CA HIS A 11 1.89 -7.85 9.00
C HIS A 11 3.05 -6.96 9.44
N THR A 12 3.03 -5.68 9.10
CA THR A 12 4.07 -4.71 9.45
C THR A 12 3.59 -3.79 10.58
N LEU A 13 4.36 -3.73 11.66
CA LEU A 13 4.32 -2.61 12.59
C LEU A 13 5.33 -1.58 12.10
N GLY A 14 4.89 -0.36 11.84
CA GLY A 14 5.76 0.73 11.41
C GLY A 14 5.63 1.94 12.32
N ILE A 15 6.74 2.50 12.76
CA ILE A 15 6.78 3.79 13.47
C ILE A 15 7.63 4.77 12.66
N GLY A 16 7.00 5.87 12.26
CA GLY A 16 7.65 6.93 11.51
C GLY A 16 7.50 8.27 12.21
N ILE A 17 8.53 9.08 12.13
CA ILE A 17 8.53 10.43 12.70
C ILE A 17 8.85 11.42 11.58
N VAL A 18 8.03 12.46 11.48
CA VAL A 18 8.25 13.57 10.54
C VAL A 18 8.23 14.91 11.27
N GLU A 19 9.02 15.84 10.80
CA GLU A 19 8.98 17.25 11.21
C GLU A 19 8.76 18.11 9.98
N ASP A 20 7.63 18.82 9.94
CA ASP A 20 7.23 19.67 8.82
C ASP A 20 7.44 18.99 7.46
N SER A 21 6.91 17.76 7.37
CA SER A 21 7.00 16.86 6.22
C SER A 21 8.39 16.31 5.88
N LYS A 22 9.43 16.63 6.68
CA LYS A 22 10.75 16.01 6.59
C LYS A 22 10.79 14.74 7.43
N VAL A 23 11.26 13.65 6.86
CA VAL A 23 11.39 12.38 7.57
C VAL A 23 12.57 12.43 8.53
N LEU A 24 12.31 12.15 9.81
CA LEU A 24 13.32 12.04 10.86
C LEU A 24 13.65 10.57 11.17
N ALA A 25 12.62 9.69 11.20
CA ALA A 25 12.81 8.26 11.48
C ALA A 25 11.81 7.38 10.72
N ASP A 26 12.22 6.12 10.44
CA ASP A 26 11.39 5.09 9.79
C ASP A 26 11.81 3.70 10.30
N LYS A 27 11.15 3.21 11.35
CA LYS A 27 11.40 1.89 11.94
C LYS A 27 10.25 0.94 11.68
N ARG A 28 10.57 -0.32 11.49
CA ARG A 28 9.59 -1.35 11.14
C ARG A 28 9.94 -2.68 11.79
N ALA A 29 8.96 -3.32 12.38
CA ALA A 29 9.01 -4.71 12.80
C ALA A 29 7.99 -5.51 11.98
N SER A 30 8.41 -6.62 11.37
CA SER A 30 7.53 -7.46 10.55
C SER A 30 7.72 -8.93 10.88
N LYS A 31 6.62 -9.63 11.07
CA LYS A 31 6.64 -11.09 11.18
C LYS A 31 6.41 -11.70 9.80
N ILE A 32 7.47 -12.28 9.24
CA ILE A 32 7.41 -12.96 7.95
C ILE A 32 7.22 -14.46 8.23
N GLY A 33 6.07 -15.03 7.84
CA GLY A 33 5.74 -16.44 7.99
C GLY A 33 5.20 -17.06 6.69
N LYS A 34 4.64 -18.27 6.76
CA LYS A 34 3.98 -18.95 5.63
C LYS A 34 2.64 -18.33 5.22
N GLY A 35 2.18 -17.28 5.91
CA GLY A 35 0.95 -16.56 5.67
C GLY A 35 0.64 -15.57 6.80
N ILE A 36 -0.44 -14.81 6.65
CA ILE A 36 -0.88 -13.84 7.66
C ILE A 36 -1.89 -14.52 8.59
N ILE A 37 -1.47 -14.83 9.82
CA ILE A 37 -2.36 -15.32 10.90
C ILE A 37 -2.65 -14.11 11.80
N PRO A 38 -3.89 -13.55 11.79
CA PRO A 38 -4.20 -12.28 12.44
C PRO A 38 -3.80 -12.19 13.91
N ARG A 39 -3.99 -13.27 14.68
CA ARG A 39 -3.64 -13.32 16.10
C ARG A 39 -2.13 -13.24 16.33
N GLU A 40 -1.34 -13.95 15.53
CA GLU A 40 0.12 -13.96 15.65
C GLU A 40 0.74 -12.63 15.23
N VAL A 41 0.16 -12.02 14.21
CA VAL A 41 0.62 -10.70 13.74
C VAL A 41 0.33 -9.62 14.77
N ALA A 42 -0.88 -9.61 15.37
CA ALA A 42 -1.20 -8.67 16.43
C ALA A 42 -0.29 -8.85 17.65
N LYS A 43 -0.03 -10.09 18.07
CA LYS A 43 0.90 -10.40 19.15
C LYS A 43 2.33 -9.89 18.83
N ASN A 44 2.78 -10.06 17.59
CA ASN A 44 4.07 -9.49 17.17
C ASN A 44 4.11 -7.95 17.25
N HIS A 45 2.99 -7.28 16.96
CA HIS A 45 2.90 -5.82 17.14
C HIS A 45 3.01 -5.43 18.61
N GLU A 46 2.30 -6.14 19.50
CA GLU A 46 2.35 -5.93 20.95
C GLU A 46 3.77 -6.10 21.49
N GLU A 47 4.43 -7.21 21.13
CA GLU A 47 5.78 -7.55 21.59
C GLU A 47 6.88 -6.58 21.10
N ASN A 48 6.72 -6.03 19.90
CA ASN A 48 7.77 -5.19 19.29
C ASN A 48 7.48 -3.69 19.38
N PHE A 49 6.31 -3.27 19.90
CA PHE A 49 5.92 -1.87 19.86
C PHE A 49 6.92 -0.95 20.57
N LEU A 50 7.27 -1.26 21.83
CA LEU A 50 8.16 -0.42 22.62
C LEU A 50 9.56 -0.32 22.01
N ASN A 51 10.15 -1.44 21.62
CA ASN A 51 11.47 -1.44 20.99
C ASN A 51 11.47 -0.64 19.68
N THR A 52 10.43 -0.80 18.84
CA THR A 52 10.31 -0.06 17.58
C THR A 52 10.12 1.44 17.83
N LEU A 53 9.41 1.82 18.91
CA LEU A 53 9.22 3.20 19.31
C LEU A 53 10.53 3.82 19.78
N GLU A 54 11.25 3.16 20.68
CA GLU A 54 12.54 3.61 21.19
C GLU A 54 13.54 3.80 20.05
N GLU A 55 13.69 2.81 19.16
CA GLU A 55 14.54 2.92 17.97
C GLU A 55 14.16 4.10 17.07
N ALA A 56 12.86 4.42 16.93
CA ALA A 56 12.42 5.55 16.12
C ALA A 56 12.74 6.91 16.80
N LEU A 57 12.57 7.01 18.11
CA LEU A 57 12.91 8.20 18.88
C LEU A 57 14.41 8.46 18.87
N ASP A 58 15.22 7.41 19.03
CA ASP A 58 16.69 7.50 18.99
C ASP A 58 17.18 7.93 17.60
N GLU A 59 16.63 7.36 16.50
CA GLU A 59 16.98 7.78 15.13
C GLU A 59 16.61 9.24 14.89
N ALA A 60 15.45 9.66 15.38
CA ALA A 60 14.99 11.05 15.28
C ALA A 60 15.72 12.00 16.24
N ARG A 61 16.42 11.48 17.26
CA ARG A 61 17.10 12.23 18.33
C ARG A 61 16.17 13.16 19.09
N ILE A 62 14.98 12.66 19.44
CA ILE A 62 13.97 13.40 20.19
C ILE A 62 13.42 12.56 21.36
N SER A 63 12.82 13.24 22.32
CA SER A 63 12.01 12.62 23.36
C SER A 63 10.57 12.44 22.89
N ILE A 64 9.85 11.46 23.44
CA ILE A 64 8.41 11.28 23.17
C ILE A 64 7.58 12.53 23.54
N LYS A 65 8.06 13.34 24.49
CA LYS A 65 7.43 14.61 24.91
C LYS A 65 7.48 15.70 23.85
N ASP A 66 8.46 15.63 22.94
CA ASP A 66 8.65 16.57 21.83
C ASP A 66 7.66 16.36 20.69
N VAL A 67 6.95 15.21 20.69
CA VAL A 67 5.92 14.91 19.69
C VAL A 67 4.72 15.83 19.89
N ASP A 68 4.31 16.52 18.82
CA ASP A 68 3.17 17.43 18.82
C ASP A 68 1.85 16.74 18.47
N VAL A 69 1.90 15.74 17.56
CA VAL A 69 0.72 15.02 17.05
C VAL A 69 1.01 13.54 16.93
N PHE A 70 0.09 12.71 17.40
CA PHE A 70 0.10 11.27 17.17
C PHE A 70 -0.85 10.92 16.03
N ALA A 71 -0.41 10.07 15.11
CA ALA A 71 -1.22 9.54 14.02
C ALA A 71 -1.18 8.01 14.03
N TYR A 72 -2.28 7.36 13.69
CA TYR A 72 -2.34 5.91 13.62
C TYR A 72 -3.18 5.43 12.46
N THR A 73 -2.96 4.21 12.00
CA THR A 73 -3.77 3.59 10.95
C THR A 73 -5.14 3.23 11.49
N LYS A 74 -6.15 4.01 11.11
CA LYS A 74 -7.55 3.76 11.45
C LYS A 74 -8.15 2.57 10.69
N GLY A 75 -7.65 2.32 9.51
CA GLY A 75 -8.09 1.29 8.56
C GLY A 75 -7.93 1.75 7.09
N PRO A 76 -8.23 0.88 6.12
CA PRO A 76 -8.62 -0.53 6.29
C PRO A 76 -7.48 -1.40 6.83
N GLY A 77 -7.83 -2.60 7.34
CA GLY A 77 -6.84 -3.55 7.82
C GLY A 77 -7.41 -4.65 8.72
N ILE A 78 -6.50 -5.47 9.23
CA ILE A 78 -6.81 -6.57 10.14
C ILE A 78 -7.20 -5.98 11.52
N GLY A 79 -8.43 -6.20 11.96
CA GLY A 79 -8.98 -5.53 13.13
C GLY A 79 -8.13 -5.61 14.41
N ARG A 80 -7.55 -6.78 14.70
CA ARG A 80 -6.66 -6.94 15.87
C ARG A 80 -5.37 -6.14 15.75
N CYS A 81 -4.79 -6.09 14.55
CA CYS A 81 -3.58 -5.32 14.28
C CYS A 81 -3.87 -3.82 14.39
N LEU A 82 -4.96 -3.35 13.75
CA LEU A 82 -5.42 -1.96 13.86
C LEU A 82 -5.67 -1.54 15.30
N TYR A 83 -6.25 -2.44 16.11
CA TYR A 83 -6.55 -2.17 17.52
C TYR A 83 -5.28 -1.91 18.32
N VAL A 84 -4.23 -2.70 18.12
CA VAL A 84 -2.94 -2.50 18.82
C VAL A 84 -2.37 -1.12 18.52
N GLY A 85 -2.23 -0.75 17.23
CA GLY A 85 -1.68 0.55 16.86
C GLY A 85 -2.53 1.73 17.31
N ALA A 86 -3.85 1.60 17.22
CA ALA A 86 -4.77 2.63 17.71
C ALA A 86 -4.69 2.81 19.22
N LEU A 87 -4.68 1.70 19.98
CA LEU A 87 -4.56 1.74 21.44
C LEU A 87 -3.27 2.41 21.87
N CYS A 88 -2.13 2.02 21.29
CA CYS A 88 -0.83 2.63 21.59
C CYS A 88 -0.82 4.13 21.32
N ALA A 89 -1.30 4.56 20.13
CA ALA A 89 -1.34 5.97 19.77
C ALA A 89 -2.24 6.79 20.71
N ILE A 90 -3.43 6.28 20.99
CA ILE A 90 -4.41 6.96 21.85
C ILE A 90 -3.90 7.06 23.29
N THR A 91 -3.30 5.99 23.82
CA THR A 91 -2.73 5.99 25.18
C THR A 91 -1.61 7.02 25.31
N LEU A 92 -0.64 7.03 24.38
CA LEU A 92 0.46 8.00 24.36
C LEU A 92 -0.05 9.45 24.25
N ALA A 93 -1.00 9.67 23.33
CA ALA A 93 -1.57 11.00 23.13
C ALA A 93 -2.34 11.48 24.37
N THR A 94 -3.08 10.59 25.04
CA THR A 94 -3.84 10.93 26.25
C THR A 94 -2.92 11.27 27.42
N GLU A 95 -1.91 10.44 27.66
CA GLU A 95 -0.95 10.65 28.75
C GLU A 95 -0.17 11.96 28.58
N LEU A 96 0.24 12.24 27.35
CA LEU A 96 1.00 13.45 27.01
C LEU A 96 0.12 14.68 26.73
N LYS A 97 -1.20 14.55 26.79
CA LYS A 97 -2.19 15.61 26.47
C LYS A 97 -1.96 16.22 25.08
N LYS A 98 -1.67 15.36 24.11
CA LYS A 98 -1.43 15.73 22.70
C LYS A 98 -2.58 15.27 21.80
N PRO A 99 -2.79 15.92 20.65
CA PRO A 99 -3.80 15.50 19.68
C PRO A 99 -3.46 14.14 19.04
N VAL A 100 -4.51 13.40 18.66
CA VAL A 100 -4.40 12.12 17.94
C VAL A 100 -5.30 12.11 16.71
N VAL A 101 -4.78 11.56 15.59
CA VAL A 101 -5.46 11.53 14.28
C VAL A 101 -5.47 10.11 13.72
N GLY A 102 -6.67 9.59 13.40
CA GLY A 102 -6.83 8.31 12.72
C GLY A 102 -6.77 8.48 11.19
N VAL A 103 -5.83 7.82 10.54
CA VAL A 103 -5.49 7.96 9.11
C VAL A 103 -6.04 6.78 8.30
N ASN A 104 -6.57 7.03 7.11
CA ASN A 104 -6.87 5.97 6.15
C ASN A 104 -5.57 5.46 5.51
N HIS A 105 -5.35 4.14 5.58
CA HIS A 105 -4.13 3.47 5.10
C HIS A 105 -3.88 3.67 3.59
N ALA A 106 -4.93 3.52 2.76
CA ALA A 106 -4.81 3.72 1.32
C ALA A 106 -4.49 5.19 0.98
N LEU A 107 -5.12 6.14 1.69
CA LEU A 107 -4.81 7.55 1.57
C LEU A 107 -3.33 7.83 1.92
N ALA A 108 -2.82 7.19 2.97
CA ALA A 108 -1.43 7.37 3.39
C ALA A 108 -0.42 6.93 2.30
N HIS A 109 -0.67 5.81 1.63
CA HIS A 109 0.13 5.37 0.47
C HIS A 109 0.11 6.37 -0.68
N ILE A 110 -1.06 6.94 -0.96
CA ILE A 110 -1.19 7.96 -2.01
C ILE A 110 -0.45 9.22 -1.62
N GLU A 111 -0.65 9.73 -0.41
CA GLU A 111 -0.11 11.00 0.02
C GLU A 111 1.42 10.99 0.16
N ILE A 112 2.02 9.89 0.61
CA ILE A 112 3.48 9.79 0.65
C ILE A 112 4.08 9.80 -0.76
N THR A 113 3.43 9.09 -1.70
CA THR A 113 3.89 9.07 -3.10
C THR A 113 3.70 10.43 -3.77
N ARG A 114 2.56 11.09 -3.55
CA ARG A 114 2.32 12.46 -4.02
C ARG A 114 3.34 13.46 -3.48
N HIS A 115 3.69 13.34 -2.21
CA HIS A 115 4.67 14.22 -1.54
C HIS A 115 6.04 14.13 -2.22
N PHE A 116 6.60 12.92 -2.35
CA PHE A 116 7.92 12.74 -2.95
C PHE A 116 7.95 13.00 -4.46
N ALA A 117 6.85 12.73 -5.16
CA ALA A 117 6.70 13.06 -6.58
C ALA A 117 6.41 14.55 -6.83
N LYS A 118 6.09 15.34 -5.80
CA LYS A 118 5.57 16.71 -5.92
C LYS A 118 4.37 16.80 -6.89
N ALA A 119 3.53 15.77 -6.89
CA ALA A 119 2.41 15.64 -7.81
C ALA A 119 1.16 16.33 -7.26
N LYS A 120 0.65 17.34 -7.97
CA LYS A 120 -0.52 18.11 -7.51
C LYS A 120 -1.84 17.39 -7.76
N ASP A 121 -2.04 16.85 -8.95
CA ASP A 121 -3.32 16.24 -9.37
C ASP A 121 -3.07 15.01 -10.28
N PRO A 122 -2.51 13.92 -9.72
CA PRO A 122 -2.19 12.73 -10.49
C PRO A 122 -3.40 11.82 -10.72
N LEU A 123 -3.36 11.01 -11.79
CA LEU A 123 -4.00 9.71 -11.80
C LEU A 123 -3.25 8.80 -10.84
N VAL A 124 -3.97 8.08 -10.00
CA VAL A 124 -3.38 7.21 -8.99
C VAL A 124 -3.67 5.75 -9.33
N LEU A 125 -2.63 4.93 -9.38
CA LEU A 125 -2.72 3.48 -9.37
C LEU A 125 -2.28 2.98 -7.98
N TYR A 126 -3.24 2.53 -7.16
CA TYR A 126 -2.98 1.91 -5.86
C TYR A 126 -3.04 0.40 -5.98
N ILE A 127 -1.90 -0.27 -5.84
CA ILE A 127 -1.76 -1.73 -5.96
C ILE A 127 -1.04 -2.32 -4.75
N SER A 128 -1.81 -3.08 -3.97
CA SER A 128 -1.35 -3.71 -2.73
C SER A 128 -1.71 -5.20 -2.71
N GLY A 129 -1.57 -5.85 -1.56
CA GLY A 129 -2.03 -7.22 -1.37
C GLY A 129 -3.51 -7.37 -1.69
N GLY A 130 -4.35 -6.61 -1.00
CA GLY A 130 -5.81 -6.70 -1.08
C GLY A 130 -6.48 -5.77 -2.09
N ASN A 131 -5.84 -4.66 -2.45
CA ASN A 131 -6.41 -3.63 -3.29
C ASN A 131 -5.66 -3.48 -4.61
N SER A 132 -6.42 -3.25 -5.69
CA SER A 132 -5.90 -2.83 -6.99
C SER A 132 -6.92 -1.86 -7.56
N GLN A 133 -6.64 -0.57 -7.43
CA GLN A 133 -7.59 0.52 -7.68
C GLN A 133 -6.95 1.64 -8.49
N ILE A 134 -7.72 2.20 -9.42
CA ILE A 134 -7.39 3.37 -10.20
C ILE A 134 -8.26 4.51 -9.68
N LEU A 135 -7.62 5.61 -9.25
CA LEU A 135 -8.31 6.68 -8.54
C LEU A 135 -7.95 8.06 -9.10
N ILE A 136 -8.91 8.95 -8.97
CA ILE A 136 -8.72 10.39 -9.17
C ILE A 136 -9.17 11.15 -7.92
N LYS A 137 -8.60 12.33 -7.70
CA LYS A 137 -9.12 13.24 -6.67
C LYS A 137 -10.23 14.09 -7.29
N GLU A 138 -11.42 14.05 -6.69
CA GLU A 138 -12.55 14.93 -6.99
C GLU A 138 -12.93 15.71 -5.73
N ASN A 139 -12.81 17.02 -5.80
CA ASN A 139 -13.05 17.89 -4.64
C ASN A 139 -12.24 17.46 -3.40
N LYS A 140 -12.92 17.02 -2.35
CA LYS A 140 -12.34 16.61 -1.07
C LYS A 140 -12.21 15.10 -0.90
N HIS A 141 -12.43 14.31 -1.94
CA HIS A 141 -12.40 12.85 -1.86
C HIS A 141 -11.63 12.24 -3.03
N TYR A 142 -11.12 11.05 -2.82
CA TYR A 142 -10.70 10.19 -3.91
C TYR A 142 -11.91 9.40 -4.42
N ARG A 143 -12.01 9.25 -5.72
CA ARG A 143 -12.99 8.43 -6.40
C ARG A 143 -12.30 7.27 -7.11
N VAL A 144 -12.79 6.07 -6.91
CA VAL A 144 -12.39 4.88 -7.65
C VAL A 144 -13.08 4.91 -9.02
N ILE A 145 -12.30 4.88 -10.09
CA ILE A 145 -12.78 4.87 -11.48
C ILE A 145 -12.50 3.56 -12.19
N GLY A 146 -11.77 2.66 -11.56
CA GLY A 146 -11.50 1.30 -11.99
C GLY A 146 -10.89 0.49 -10.85
N GLU A 147 -11.25 -0.78 -10.74
CA GLU A 147 -10.72 -1.64 -9.69
C GLU A 147 -10.77 -3.12 -10.05
N THR A 148 -10.07 -3.94 -9.27
CA THR A 148 -10.30 -5.39 -9.32
C THR A 148 -11.65 -5.72 -8.70
N LEU A 149 -12.44 -6.56 -9.39
CA LEU A 149 -13.75 -6.98 -8.91
C LEU A 149 -13.72 -8.25 -8.05
N ASP A 150 -12.52 -8.82 -7.82
CA ASP A 150 -12.38 -10.05 -7.05
C ASP A 150 -11.21 -10.02 -6.05
N ILE A 151 -9.99 -10.31 -6.47
CA ILE A 151 -8.82 -10.33 -5.61
C ILE A 151 -7.80 -9.26 -6.02
N GLY A 152 -7.06 -8.72 -5.04
CA GLY A 152 -5.98 -7.79 -5.32
C GLY A 152 -4.79 -8.45 -6.03
N LEU A 153 -4.04 -7.66 -6.79
CA LEU A 153 -2.88 -8.12 -7.57
C LEU A 153 -1.83 -8.81 -6.70
N GLY A 154 -1.54 -8.26 -5.51
CA GLY A 154 -0.61 -8.90 -4.58
C GLY A 154 -1.12 -10.25 -4.09
N ASN A 155 -2.42 -10.34 -3.75
CA ASN A 155 -3.04 -11.60 -3.32
C ASN A 155 -3.07 -12.66 -4.43
N LEU A 156 -3.19 -12.25 -5.70
CA LEU A 156 -3.03 -13.15 -6.85
C LEU A 156 -1.65 -13.81 -6.81
N LEU A 157 -0.58 -12.98 -6.76
CA LEU A 157 0.80 -13.46 -6.82
C LEU A 157 1.17 -14.30 -5.59
N ASP A 158 0.78 -13.85 -4.40
CA ASP A 158 1.02 -14.57 -3.15
C ASP A 158 0.24 -15.90 -3.08
N SER A 159 -0.98 -15.94 -3.63
CA SER A 159 -1.77 -17.17 -3.68
C SER A 159 -1.16 -18.20 -4.62
N PHE A 160 -0.63 -17.76 -5.75
CA PHE A 160 0.09 -18.66 -6.64
C PHE A 160 1.43 -19.12 -6.05
N ALA A 161 2.18 -18.25 -5.38
CA ALA A 161 3.40 -18.61 -4.66
C ALA A 161 3.15 -19.66 -3.55
N ARG A 162 2.01 -19.56 -2.83
CA ARG A 162 1.58 -20.58 -1.85
C ARG A 162 1.25 -21.92 -2.50
N GLU A 163 0.57 -21.90 -3.65
CA GLU A 163 0.25 -23.12 -4.41
C GLU A 163 1.53 -23.87 -4.83
N LEU A 164 2.56 -23.13 -5.23
CA LEU A 164 3.88 -23.68 -5.55
C LEU A 164 4.67 -24.12 -4.31
N LYS A 165 4.12 -23.99 -3.10
CA LYS A 165 4.76 -24.34 -1.81
C LYS A 165 6.12 -23.68 -1.60
N LEU A 166 6.29 -22.44 -2.07
CA LEU A 166 7.54 -21.71 -1.89
C LEU A 166 7.80 -21.44 -0.40
N LYS A 167 9.09 -21.46 0.01
CA LYS A 167 9.48 -21.19 1.41
C LYS A 167 8.97 -19.84 1.91
N LYS A 168 9.01 -18.83 1.05
CA LYS A 168 8.39 -17.52 1.26
C LYS A 168 7.32 -17.34 0.18
N ALA A 169 6.05 -17.39 0.57
CA ALA A 169 4.92 -17.37 -0.35
C ALA A 169 4.52 -15.93 -0.71
N TRP A 170 5.45 -15.18 -1.27
CA TRP A 170 5.29 -13.77 -1.66
C TRP A 170 5.53 -13.57 -3.15
N GLY A 171 4.87 -12.59 -3.74
CA GLY A 171 5.05 -12.23 -5.15
C GLY A 171 6.50 -11.92 -5.53
N SER A 172 7.32 -11.42 -4.59
CA SER A 172 8.76 -11.18 -4.81
C SER A 172 9.58 -12.46 -5.04
N GLU A 173 9.19 -13.59 -4.45
CA GLU A 173 9.84 -14.89 -4.72
C GLU A 173 9.37 -15.44 -6.07
N LEU A 174 8.10 -15.23 -6.41
CA LEU A 174 7.57 -15.60 -7.72
C LEU A 174 8.28 -14.83 -8.85
N GLU A 175 8.58 -13.53 -8.64
CA GLU A 175 9.37 -12.72 -9.58
C GLU A 175 10.74 -13.32 -9.90
N LYS A 176 11.41 -13.92 -8.90
CA LYS A 176 12.71 -14.57 -9.12
C LYS A 176 12.61 -15.79 -10.05
N ILE A 177 11.55 -16.58 -9.87
CA ILE A 177 11.26 -17.75 -10.70
C ILE A 177 10.89 -17.31 -12.13
N ALA A 178 10.05 -16.30 -12.26
CA ALA A 178 9.56 -15.77 -13.52
C ALA A 178 10.66 -15.29 -14.48
N LYS A 179 11.80 -14.81 -13.95
CA LYS A 179 12.92 -14.28 -14.78
C LYS A 179 13.42 -15.22 -15.88
N LYS A 180 13.27 -16.53 -15.73
CA LYS A 180 13.72 -17.55 -16.69
C LYS A 180 12.58 -18.09 -17.56
N GLY A 181 11.37 -17.60 -17.34
CA GLY A 181 10.16 -18.06 -18.00
C GLY A 181 10.00 -17.53 -19.43
N LYS A 182 9.22 -18.28 -20.21
CA LYS A 182 8.72 -17.86 -21.52
C LYS A 182 7.22 -17.73 -21.43
N TYR A 183 6.64 -16.81 -22.21
CA TYR A 183 5.21 -16.59 -22.21
C TYR A 183 4.44 -17.79 -22.77
N ILE A 184 3.41 -18.17 -22.05
CA ILE A 184 2.35 -19.09 -22.49
C ILE A 184 1.01 -18.37 -22.38
N GLN A 185 0.07 -18.72 -23.24
CA GLN A 185 -1.21 -18.05 -23.29
C GLN A 185 -1.98 -18.18 -21.97
N MET A 186 -2.54 -17.06 -21.49
CA MET A 186 -3.31 -16.96 -20.25
C MET A 186 -4.66 -16.28 -20.52
N PRO A 187 -5.69 -16.55 -19.71
CA PRO A 187 -6.94 -15.80 -19.75
C PRO A 187 -6.72 -14.32 -19.48
N TYR A 188 -7.45 -13.48 -20.20
CA TYR A 188 -7.34 -12.03 -20.09
C TYR A 188 -8.74 -11.42 -19.89
N THR A 189 -8.97 -10.77 -18.76
CA THR A 189 -10.30 -10.27 -18.38
C THR A 189 -10.22 -8.82 -17.89
N VAL A 190 -10.40 -7.89 -18.83
CA VAL A 190 -10.52 -6.46 -18.58
C VAL A 190 -11.83 -5.97 -19.20
N LYS A 191 -12.65 -5.25 -18.42
CA LYS A 191 -13.89 -4.65 -18.89
C LYS A 191 -13.95 -3.18 -18.47
N GLY A 192 -13.82 -2.29 -19.44
CA GLY A 192 -13.65 -0.87 -19.13
C GLY A 192 -12.35 -0.62 -18.38
N MET A 193 -12.41 -0.11 -17.18
CA MET A 193 -11.27 0.09 -16.29
C MET A 193 -11.26 -0.92 -15.13
N ASP A 194 -12.19 -1.89 -15.12
CA ASP A 194 -12.25 -2.96 -14.14
C ASP A 194 -11.60 -4.25 -14.68
N PHE A 195 -11.11 -5.09 -13.78
CA PHE A 195 -10.44 -6.35 -14.12
C PHE A 195 -10.67 -7.42 -13.06
N THR A 196 -10.46 -8.69 -13.43
CA THR A 196 -10.61 -9.83 -12.52
C THR A 196 -9.43 -10.78 -12.65
N PHE A 197 -8.97 -11.32 -11.52
CA PHE A 197 -7.79 -12.18 -11.45
C PHE A 197 -8.09 -13.63 -11.07
N THR A 198 -9.26 -13.94 -10.50
CA THR A 198 -9.58 -15.29 -10.02
C THR A 198 -9.55 -16.33 -11.14
N GLY A 199 -10.06 -15.97 -12.32
CA GLY A 199 -9.99 -16.85 -13.51
C GLY A 199 -8.55 -17.12 -13.95
N LEU A 200 -7.71 -16.08 -13.95
CA LEU A 200 -6.29 -16.16 -14.28
C LEU A 200 -5.55 -17.06 -13.28
N LEU A 201 -5.79 -16.88 -11.96
CA LEU A 201 -5.21 -17.71 -10.90
C LEU A 201 -5.60 -19.18 -11.05
N THR A 202 -6.89 -19.43 -11.28
CA THR A 202 -7.42 -20.80 -11.47
C THR A 202 -6.79 -21.48 -12.66
N HIS A 203 -6.62 -20.77 -13.78
CA HIS A 203 -5.94 -21.29 -14.96
C HIS A 203 -4.47 -21.60 -14.67
N ALA A 204 -3.73 -20.68 -14.05
CA ALA A 204 -2.32 -20.89 -13.68
C ALA A 204 -2.15 -22.15 -12.80
N LYS A 205 -3.05 -22.36 -11.82
CA LYS A 205 -3.03 -23.55 -10.96
C LYS A 205 -3.22 -24.86 -11.76
N LYS A 206 -4.10 -24.89 -12.77
CA LYS A 206 -4.34 -26.06 -13.62
C LYS A 206 -3.14 -26.43 -14.50
N LEU A 207 -2.21 -25.52 -14.72
CA LEU A 207 -1.00 -25.74 -15.50
C LEU A 207 0.16 -26.34 -14.67
N ILE A 208 0.07 -26.34 -13.35
CA ILE A 208 1.08 -26.94 -12.46
C ILE A 208 1.21 -28.42 -12.79
N GLY A 209 2.45 -28.88 -13.03
CA GLY A 209 2.75 -30.25 -13.46
C GLY A 209 2.54 -30.52 -14.96
N LYS A 210 1.98 -29.57 -15.72
CA LYS A 210 1.79 -29.69 -17.19
C LYS A 210 2.75 -28.76 -17.95
N GLU A 211 3.11 -27.63 -17.34
CA GLU A 211 3.98 -26.63 -17.91
C GLU A 211 5.14 -26.34 -16.94
N LYS A 212 6.25 -25.79 -17.45
CA LYS A 212 7.36 -25.34 -16.61
C LYS A 212 6.93 -24.24 -15.66
N THR A 213 7.23 -24.37 -14.38
CA THR A 213 6.84 -23.43 -13.33
C THR A 213 7.27 -21.99 -13.66
N GLU A 214 8.45 -21.82 -14.26
CA GLU A 214 8.96 -20.50 -14.67
C GLU A 214 8.10 -19.86 -15.75
N ASN A 215 7.59 -20.67 -16.70
CA ASN A 215 6.71 -20.17 -17.75
C ASN A 215 5.34 -19.74 -17.19
N ILE A 216 4.78 -20.54 -16.28
CA ILE A 216 3.51 -20.21 -15.62
C ILE A 216 3.68 -18.92 -14.80
N ALA A 217 4.74 -18.82 -13.99
CA ALA A 217 5.02 -17.66 -13.15
C ALA A 217 5.22 -16.38 -14.00
N TYR A 218 6.01 -16.47 -15.07
CA TYR A 218 6.24 -15.38 -16.00
C TYR A 218 4.94 -14.92 -16.64
N SER A 219 4.16 -15.84 -17.20
CA SER A 219 2.94 -15.54 -17.92
C SER A 219 1.84 -14.98 -17.01
N LEU A 220 1.72 -15.51 -15.77
CA LEU A 220 0.81 -14.99 -14.76
C LEU A 220 1.13 -13.51 -14.45
N MET A 221 2.39 -13.19 -14.23
CA MET A 221 2.85 -11.82 -13.94
C MET A 221 2.65 -10.90 -15.13
N GLU A 222 3.14 -11.28 -16.32
CA GLU A 222 3.00 -10.45 -17.54
C GLU A 222 1.54 -10.17 -17.87
N THR A 223 0.67 -11.21 -17.81
CA THR A 223 -0.76 -11.05 -18.12
C THR A 223 -1.45 -10.16 -17.09
N SER A 224 -1.26 -10.42 -15.79
CA SER A 224 -1.91 -9.61 -14.74
C SER A 224 -1.43 -8.15 -14.75
N PHE A 225 -0.15 -7.92 -15.01
CA PHE A 225 0.40 -6.57 -15.13
C PHE A 225 -0.15 -5.86 -16.38
N SER A 226 -0.23 -6.56 -17.52
CA SER A 226 -0.83 -5.99 -18.75
C SER A 226 -2.27 -5.58 -18.53
N MET A 227 -3.07 -6.38 -17.82
CA MET A 227 -4.47 -6.05 -17.48
C MET A 227 -4.56 -4.75 -16.67
N VAL A 228 -3.72 -4.60 -15.63
CA VAL A 228 -3.69 -3.40 -14.80
C VAL A 228 -3.20 -2.19 -15.59
N VAL A 229 -2.16 -2.36 -16.41
CA VAL A 229 -1.60 -1.26 -17.23
C VAL A 229 -2.61 -0.80 -18.26
N GLU A 230 -3.30 -1.71 -18.96
CA GLU A 230 -4.35 -1.37 -19.93
C GLU A 230 -5.51 -0.60 -19.27
N ALA A 231 -6.00 -1.08 -18.12
CA ALA A 231 -7.05 -0.36 -17.39
C ALA A 231 -6.59 1.04 -16.95
N THR A 232 -5.32 1.16 -16.52
CA THR A 232 -4.72 2.46 -16.15
C THR A 232 -4.55 3.37 -17.36
N GLU A 233 -4.20 2.82 -18.53
CA GLU A 233 -4.09 3.55 -19.79
C GLU A 233 -5.43 4.15 -20.21
N ARG A 234 -6.49 3.34 -20.16
CA ARG A 234 -7.87 3.82 -20.44
C ARG A 234 -8.27 4.96 -19.51
N ALA A 235 -7.95 4.83 -18.21
CA ALA A 235 -8.20 5.88 -17.23
C ALA A 235 -7.38 7.15 -17.52
N LEU A 236 -6.13 7.00 -17.93
CA LEU A 236 -5.26 8.12 -18.27
C LEU A 236 -5.79 8.87 -19.52
N ALA A 237 -6.20 8.12 -20.53
CA ALA A 237 -6.80 8.67 -21.74
C ALA A 237 -8.13 9.39 -21.45
N LEU A 238 -9.01 8.77 -20.65
CA LEU A 238 -10.30 9.33 -20.27
C LEU A 238 -10.16 10.63 -19.46
N THR A 239 -9.23 10.67 -18.50
CA THR A 239 -9.10 11.78 -17.56
C THR A 239 -8.18 12.90 -18.07
N GLY A 240 -7.38 12.64 -19.09
CA GLY A 240 -6.40 13.60 -19.64
C GLY A 240 -5.29 14.00 -18.65
N LYS A 241 -5.16 13.28 -17.50
CA LYS A 241 -4.14 13.57 -16.50
C LYS A 241 -2.73 13.46 -17.10
N LYS A 242 -1.83 14.34 -16.67
CA LYS A 242 -0.44 14.40 -17.15
C LYS A 242 0.57 13.81 -16.16
N ILE A 243 0.09 13.34 -15.04
CA ILE A 243 0.91 12.70 -14.01
C ILE A 243 0.20 11.41 -13.59
N LEU A 244 0.94 10.30 -13.64
CA LEU A 244 0.56 9.00 -13.12
C LEU A 244 1.45 8.68 -11.92
N ILE A 245 0.85 8.34 -10.78
CA ILE A 245 1.60 7.77 -9.65
C ILE A 245 1.15 6.34 -9.39
N ALA A 246 2.10 5.46 -9.05
CA ALA A 246 1.81 4.13 -8.55
C ALA A 246 2.28 4.00 -7.10
N CYS A 247 1.43 3.47 -6.22
CA CYS A 247 1.70 3.29 -4.80
C CYS A 247 1.17 1.95 -4.27
N GLY A 248 1.60 1.56 -3.07
CA GLY A 248 1.33 0.26 -2.47
C GLY A 248 2.44 -0.76 -2.74
N GLY A 249 2.41 -1.88 -2.00
CA GLY A 249 3.51 -2.86 -1.97
C GLY A 249 3.85 -3.45 -3.34
N VAL A 250 2.87 -3.71 -4.20
CA VAL A 250 3.09 -4.28 -5.55
C VAL A 250 3.73 -3.27 -6.50
N ALA A 251 3.56 -1.97 -6.27
CA ALA A 251 4.21 -0.92 -7.06
C ALA A 251 5.76 -0.94 -6.97
N GLN A 252 6.35 -1.72 -6.07
CA GLN A 252 7.81 -1.96 -6.01
C GLN A 252 8.32 -2.85 -7.13
N ASN A 253 7.45 -3.66 -7.76
CA ASN A 253 7.84 -4.57 -8.81
C ASN A 253 8.38 -3.80 -10.02
N LYS A 254 9.61 -4.14 -10.45
CA LYS A 254 10.29 -3.41 -11.54
C LYS A 254 9.59 -3.56 -12.88
N ARG A 255 9.04 -4.75 -13.14
CA ARG A 255 8.39 -5.02 -14.43
C ARG A 255 7.14 -4.17 -14.63
N ILE A 256 6.26 -4.08 -13.64
CA ILE A 256 5.07 -3.22 -13.74
C ILE A 256 5.46 -1.73 -13.84
N GLN A 257 6.53 -1.30 -13.14
CA GLN A 257 7.05 0.06 -13.27
C GLN A 257 7.53 0.37 -14.69
N GLU A 258 8.23 -0.57 -15.34
CA GLU A 258 8.68 -0.44 -16.74
C GLU A 258 7.48 -0.28 -17.68
N MET A 259 6.46 -1.13 -17.52
CA MET A 259 5.25 -1.10 -18.34
C MET A 259 4.49 0.23 -18.15
N LEU A 260 4.27 0.66 -16.90
CA LEU A 260 3.61 1.93 -16.58
C LEU A 260 4.40 3.15 -17.11
N LYS A 261 5.73 3.12 -16.99
CA LYS A 261 6.59 4.19 -17.49
C LYS A 261 6.51 4.31 -19.02
N LYS A 262 6.52 3.18 -19.72
CA LYS A 262 6.39 3.15 -21.19
C LYS A 262 5.03 3.71 -21.62
N MET A 263 3.95 3.17 -21.04
CA MET A 263 2.57 3.60 -21.31
C MET A 263 2.40 5.10 -21.03
N ALA A 264 2.82 5.59 -19.88
CA ALA A 264 2.69 7.00 -19.53
C ALA A 264 3.43 7.92 -20.54
N LYS A 265 4.62 7.50 -21.02
CA LYS A 265 5.37 8.23 -22.03
C LYS A 265 4.61 8.34 -23.36
N GLU A 266 3.96 7.27 -23.79
CA GLU A 266 3.15 7.23 -25.04
C GLU A 266 1.95 8.20 -24.96
N HIS A 267 1.42 8.45 -23.73
CA HIS A 267 0.37 9.43 -23.47
C HIS A 267 0.86 10.83 -23.08
N ASN A 268 2.15 11.14 -23.25
CA ASN A 268 2.75 12.42 -22.83
C ASN A 268 2.51 12.73 -21.35
N ALA A 269 2.50 11.70 -20.51
CA ALA A 269 2.36 11.79 -19.04
C ALA A 269 3.66 11.39 -18.33
N LYS A 270 3.86 11.94 -17.12
CA LYS A 270 5.00 11.59 -16.26
C LYS A 270 4.60 10.51 -15.30
N PHE A 271 5.42 9.47 -15.15
CA PHE A 271 5.22 8.39 -14.18
C PHE A 271 6.14 8.56 -12.97
N TYR A 272 5.57 8.38 -11.78
CA TYR A 272 6.31 8.40 -10.52
C TYR A 272 5.86 7.28 -9.59
N THR A 273 6.81 6.76 -8.81
CA THR A 273 6.57 5.88 -7.68
C THR A 273 7.68 6.08 -6.65
N THR A 274 7.44 5.78 -5.39
CA THR A 274 8.49 5.85 -4.36
C THR A 274 9.31 4.56 -4.36
N LYS A 275 10.63 4.65 -4.16
CA LYS A 275 11.47 3.46 -3.98
C LYS A 275 11.43 2.94 -2.53
N LYS A 276 11.40 3.85 -1.56
CA LYS A 276 11.57 3.53 -0.13
C LYS A 276 10.25 3.30 0.59
N TYR A 277 9.16 3.98 0.17
CA TYR A 277 7.93 4.09 0.96
C TYR A 277 6.69 3.43 0.32
N ASN A 278 6.88 2.54 -0.66
CA ASN A 278 5.75 1.79 -1.26
C ASN A 278 5.23 0.67 -0.34
N ALA A 279 6.09 0.04 0.45
CA ALA A 279 5.67 -0.90 1.48
C ALA A 279 5.12 -0.16 2.70
N ASP A 280 4.31 -0.84 3.51
CA ASP A 280 3.75 -0.33 4.76
C ASP A 280 4.84 0.26 5.65
N ASN A 281 4.60 1.46 6.16
CA ASN A 281 5.56 2.19 6.98
C ASN A 281 4.87 3.27 7.84
N GLY A 282 5.51 3.64 8.97
CA GLY A 282 4.99 4.67 9.86
C GLY A 282 5.05 6.09 9.28
N VAL A 283 6.01 6.35 8.37
CA VAL A 283 6.18 7.68 7.77
C VAL A 283 4.98 8.11 6.95
N MET A 284 4.35 7.20 6.19
CA MET A 284 3.15 7.53 5.42
C MET A 284 1.98 7.94 6.32
N ILE A 285 1.88 7.32 7.51
CA ILE A 285 0.86 7.64 8.51
C ILE A 285 1.18 8.98 9.18
N ALA A 286 2.45 9.21 9.56
CA ALA A 286 2.88 10.48 10.14
C ALA A 286 2.65 11.65 9.20
N LEU A 287 3.09 11.55 7.95
CA LEU A 287 2.97 12.60 6.92
C LEU A 287 1.50 12.93 6.60
N THR A 288 0.65 11.91 6.50
CA THR A 288 -0.78 12.13 6.24
C THR A 288 -1.49 12.68 7.46
N GLY A 289 -1.17 12.19 8.66
CA GLY A 289 -1.69 12.70 9.94
C GLY A 289 -1.30 14.16 10.17
N GLU A 290 -0.08 14.55 9.83
CA GLU A 290 0.39 15.94 9.85
C GLU A 290 -0.48 16.84 8.96
N LYS A 291 -0.73 16.42 7.72
CA LYS A 291 -1.60 17.16 6.78
C LYS A 291 -3.02 17.27 7.30
N MET A 292 -3.60 16.17 7.80
CA MET A 292 -4.95 16.15 8.37
C MET A 292 -5.06 17.12 9.56
N PHE A 293 -4.07 17.13 10.44
CA PHE A 293 -4.05 18.04 11.58
C PHE A 293 -3.95 19.51 11.16
N LYS A 294 -2.99 19.85 10.29
CA LYS A 294 -2.81 21.22 9.74
C LYS A 294 -4.05 21.75 9.05
N THR A 295 -4.80 20.90 8.35
CA THR A 295 -6.03 21.28 7.61
C THR A 295 -7.31 21.09 8.43
N LYS A 296 -7.20 20.75 9.72
CA LYS A 296 -8.31 20.49 10.62
C LYS A 296 -9.30 19.45 10.06
N THR A 297 -8.80 18.47 9.32
CA THR A 297 -9.61 17.39 8.77
C THR A 297 -10.10 16.49 9.90
N LYS A 298 -11.41 16.33 10.02
CA LYS A 298 -12.04 15.61 11.12
C LYS A 298 -11.76 14.10 11.01
N SER A 299 -11.33 13.49 12.11
CA SER A 299 -11.21 12.04 12.24
C SER A 299 -11.75 11.60 13.60
N LYS A 300 -12.85 10.82 13.58
CA LYS A 300 -13.36 10.20 14.82
C LYS A 300 -12.36 9.17 15.33
N ILE A 301 -12.11 9.13 16.62
CA ILE A 301 -11.26 8.12 17.28
C ILE A 301 -11.88 6.72 17.11
N GLY A 302 -11.03 5.71 17.00
CA GLY A 302 -11.41 4.30 16.84
C GLY A 302 -10.90 3.70 15.53
N ILE A 303 -11.17 2.42 15.32
CA ILE A 303 -10.76 1.68 14.13
C ILE A 303 -11.94 1.47 13.16
N LYS A 304 -11.61 1.29 11.87
CA LYS A 304 -12.59 0.96 10.82
C LYS A 304 -11.99 -0.05 9.85
N GLN A 305 -12.24 -1.35 10.09
CA GLN A 305 -11.62 -2.45 9.33
C GLN A 305 -11.86 -2.38 7.82
N ARG A 306 -13.03 -1.89 7.40
CA ARG A 306 -13.44 -1.71 6.00
C ARG A 306 -13.57 -0.22 5.68
N TYR A 307 -12.48 0.53 5.89
CA TYR A 307 -12.47 1.97 5.64
C TYR A 307 -12.13 2.24 4.18
N ARG A 308 -13.16 2.44 3.34
CA ARG A 308 -12.97 2.77 1.93
C ARG A 308 -12.27 4.12 1.79
N ILE A 309 -11.43 4.24 0.76
CA ILE A 309 -10.69 5.49 0.53
C ILE A 309 -11.62 6.65 0.16
N GLU A 310 -12.72 6.36 -0.51
CA GLU A 310 -13.75 7.34 -0.90
C GLU A 310 -14.43 8.02 0.29
N GLU A 311 -14.38 7.39 1.47
CA GLU A 311 -14.91 7.93 2.71
C GLU A 311 -13.91 8.86 3.44
N ALA A 312 -12.65 8.86 3.01
CA ALA A 312 -11.61 9.69 3.61
C ALA A 312 -11.66 11.10 3.02
N GLU A 313 -11.81 12.10 3.89
CA GLU A 313 -11.80 13.51 3.51
C GLU A 313 -10.37 14.00 3.30
N VAL A 314 -10.13 14.78 2.24
CA VAL A 314 -8.82 15.31 1.83
C VAL A 314 -8.95 16.82 1.60
N ASN A 315 -8.65 17.61 2.62
CA ASN A 315 -8.80 19.07 2.63
C ASN A 315 -7.54 19.84 2.18
N TRP A 316 -6.58 19.17 1.48
CA TRP A 316 -5.30 19.74 0.99
C TRP A 316 -5.00 19.43 -0.46
#